data_4b15e565557a5b1e3d187b9aa4fdb86c
#
_entry.id   4b15e565557a5b1e3d187b9aa4fdb86c
#
_cell.length_a   1.000
_cell.length_b   1.000
_cell.length_c   1.000
_cell.angle_alpha   90.00
_cell.angle_beta   90.00
_cell.angle_gamma   90.00
#
_symmetry.space_group_name_H-M   'P 1'
#
loop_
_entity.id
_entity.type
_entity.pdbx_description
1 polymer ?
#
loop_
_entity_poly.entity_id
_entity_poly.type
_entity_poly.pdbx_seq_one_letter_code
_entity_poly.pdbx_strand_id
1 'polypeptide(L)'
;MVARIFKIIVIAMIALIVFVIWAGMSLFRGIDLGGTGHSTSPGIIDEYKARKIKMEKMEQLQANLEFVCKHEEKPELLPETQQLYNYALYHDLHNMWTGKRGDAVWNGLARYYRIAAMNGDYKANIRLQYLLKSGRISSDMPQTEVHNLNEELAKQLPATAYYNLYGYLDVGYGVRTEKDGKYAYLRKAADLGSREAQYVVADILGDINDEETLQMRLEIIEKLRTCASEQGLGKASNSLGIGFIIDKEYAKALEAFHQGVKNGDSQSALQLANGFNEKTRPDDKLNFINLQPDLERSYRYKIIEDYLYEKDYLQPKVPDLDDIVPLPPAPLPEWDGKIAFQRWFEGEAPPKPDEALVRRLAWQAGLNGDTG
;
A
#
# COMPACT_ATOMS: atom_id res chain seq x y z
N MET A 1 -12.52 -14.17 14.49
CA MET A 1 -12.15 -15.36 13.67
C MET A 1 -10.91 -15.09 12.83
N VAL A 2 -10.80 -13.95 12.17
CA VAL A 2 -9.66 -13.55 11.31
C VAL A 2 -8.32 -13.54 12.08
N ALA A 3 -8.26 -12.96 13.29
CA ALA A 3 -7.04 -12.90 14.10
C ALA A 3 -6.51 -14.29 14.57
N ARG A 4 -7.38 -15.30 14.67
CA ARG A 4 -6.95 -16.68 14.98
C ARG A 4 -6.36 -17.39 13.76
N ILE A 5 -6.89 -17.12 12.57
CA ILE A 5 -6.37 -17.67 11.30
C ILE A 5 -5.01 -17.05 10.99
N PHE A 6 -4.84 -15.75 11.22
CA PHE A 6 -3.58 -15.03 11.03
C PHE A 6 -2.47 -15.57 11.96
N LYS A 7 -2.77 -15.82 13.24
CA LYS A 7 -1.82 -16.46 14.16
C LYS A 7 -1.40 -17.87 13.71
N ILE A 8 -2.32 -18.63 13.13
CA ILE A 8 -2.01 -19.99 12.64
C ILE A 8 -1.09 -19.95 11.42
N ILE A 9 -1.26 -18.97 10.53
CA ILE A 9 -0.42 -18.80 9.32
C ILE A 9 1.00 -18.35 9.70
N VAL A 10 1.14 -17.44 10.65
CA VAL A 10 2.45 -16.99 11.16
C VAL A 10 3.19 -18.15 11.86
N ILE A 11 2.46 -18.93 12.66
CA ILE A 11 3.04 -20.13 13.32
C ILE A 11 3.47 -21.17 12.27
N ALA A 12 2.74 -21.33 11.16
CA ALA A 12 3.09 -22.25 10.08
C ALA A 12 4.34 -21.79 9.30
N MET A 13 4.52 -20.47 9.08
CA MET A 13 5.74 -19.94 8.46
C MET A 13 6.96 -20.09 9.36
N ILE A 14 6.81 -19.82 10.65
CA ILE A 14 7.87 -20.06 11.65
C ILE A 14 8.22 -21.55 11.72
N ALA A 15 7.21 -22.43 11.66
CA ALA A 15 7.42 -23.87 11.63
C ALA A 15 8.17 -24.33 10.36
N LEU A 16 7.95 -23.69 9.21
CA LEU A 16 8.66 -24.01 7.97
C LEU A 16 10.13 -23.55 8.04
N ILE A 17 10.39 -22.36 8.56
CA ILE A 17 11.76 -21.87 8.79
C ILE A 17 12.48 -22.73 9.82
N VAL A 18 11.82 -23.08 10.91
CA VAL A 18 12.34 -23.99 11.94
C VAL A 18 12.51 -25.41 11.38
N PHE A 19 11.61 -25.87 10.50
CA PHE A 19 11.75 -27.20 9.86
C PHE A 19 12.92 -27.25 8.87
N VAL A 20 13.17 -26.21 8.10
CA VAL A 20 14.35 -26.12 7.21
C VAL A 20 15.64 -26.06 8.04
N ILE A 21 15.63 -25.35 9.16
CA ILE A 21 16.75 -25.35 10.13
C ILE A 21 16.91 -26.71 10.81
N TRP A 22 15.80 -27.37 11.17
CA TRP A 22 15.81 -28.67 11.83
C TRP A 22 16.15 -29.80 10.86
N ALA A 23 15.69 -29.78 9.62
CA ALA A 23 16.08 -30.73 8.57
C ALA A 23 17.56 -30.59 8.20
N GLY A 24 18.11 -29.36 8.22
CA GLY A 24 19.56 -29.14 8.11
C GLY A 24 20.36 -29.72 9.31
N MET A 25 19.77 -29.70 10.50
CA MET A 25 20.43 -30.28 11.70
C MET A 25 20.26 -31.80 11.84
N SER A 26 19.22 -32.42 11.26
CA SER A 26 18.99 -33.86 11.31
C SER A 26 19.95 -34.68 10.41
N LEU A 27 20.54 -34.04 9.40
CA LEU A 27 21.59 -34.65 8.56
C LEU A 27 22.95 -34.82 9.27
N PHE A 28 23.12 -34.27 10.48
CA PHE A 28 24.33 -34.41 11.29
C PHE A 28 24.15 -35.24 12.55
N ARG A 29 23.01 -35.94 12.75
CA ARG A 29 22.79 -36.90 13.84
C ARG A 29 23.05 -38.32 13.38
N GLY A 30 24.31 -38.67 13.29
CA GLY A 30 24.69 -40.04 12.97
C GLY A 30 26.16 -40.33 13.14
N ILE A 31 26.74 -40.00 14.31
CA ILE A 31 27.94 -40.70 14.82
C ILE A 31 27.86 -40.63 16.35
N ASP A 32 27.38 -41.70 16.94
CA ASP A 32 27.47 -41.95 18.38
C ASP A 32 28.81 -42.59 18.67
N LEU A 33 29.70 -41.88 19.32
CA LEU A 33 30.88 -42.43 19.95
C LEU A 33 30.79 -42.16 21.45
N GLY A 34 30.37 -43.17 22.18
CA GLY A 34 30.37 -43.18 23.63
C GLY A 34 31.69 -42.74 24.23
N GLY A 35 31.65 -41.77 25.14
CA GLY A 35 32.80 -41.27 25.89
C GLY A 35 32.32 -40.39 27.05
N THR A 36 32.62 -40.86 28.22
CA THR A 36 32.41 -40.33 29.57
C THR A 36 32.62 -38.84 29.71
N GLY A 37 31.73 -38.24 30.52
CA GLY A 37 31.62 -36.80 30.74
C GLY A 37 32.90 -36.06 31.12
N HIS A 38 33.06 -34.95 30.41
CA HIS A 38 33.72 -33.74 30.89
C HIS A 38 32.97 -32.54 30.30
N SER A 39 32.51 -31.67 31.17
CA SER A 39 32.04 -30.33 30.83
C SER A 39 33.20 -29.54 30.24
N THR A 40 33.37 -29.59 28.92
CA THR A 40 34.34 -28.76 28.22
C THR A 40 33.56 -27.57 27.62
N SER A 41 33.94 -26.35 28.06
CA SER A 41 33.60 -25.14 27.34
C SER A 41 33.95 -25.31 25.86
N PRO A 42 33.11 -24.85 24.90
CA PRO A 42 33.41 -24.95 23.48
C PRO A 42 34.82 -24.38 23.23
N GLY A 43 35.69 -25.16 22.56
CA GLY A 43 37.02 -24.70 22.25
C GLY A 43 36.98 -23.48 21.31
N ILE A 44 37.99 -22.61 21.36
CA ILE A 44 38.12 -21.41 20.51
C ILE A 44 37.85 -21.73 19.03
N ILE A 45 38.18 -22.89 18.56
CA ILE A 45 37.93 -23.36 17.18
C ILE A 45 36.45 -23.60 16.93
N ASP A 46 35.71 -24.12 17.91
CA ASP A 46 34.27 -24.40 17.78
C ASP A 46 33.46 -23.08 17.82
N GLU A 47 33.88 -22.14 18.66
CA GLU A 47 33.31 -20.76 18.64
C GLU A 47 33.59 -20.04 17.33
N TYR A 48 34.77 -20.17 16.77
CA TYR A 48 35.12 -19.56 15.46
C TYR A 48 34.27 -20.17 14.34
N LYS A 49 34.11 -21.50 14.30
CA LYS A 49 33.25 -22.19 13.31
C LYS A 49 31.79 -21.77 13.45
N ALA A 50 31.29 -21.71 14.68
CA ALA A 50 29.91 -21.27 14.94
C ALA A 50 29.67 -19.80 14.47
N ARG A 51 30.63 -18.89 14.75
CA ARG A 51 30.57 -17.52 14.26
C ARG A 51 30.62 -17.45 12.75
N LYS A 52 31.47 -18.23 12.09
CA LYS A 52 31.57 -18.25 10.62
C LYS A 52 30.26 -18.74 9.98
N ILE A 53 29.65 -19.83 10.48
CA ILE A 53 28.36 -20.34 10.01
C ILE A 53 27.25 -19.28 10.23
N LYS A 54 27.29 -18.59 11.36
CA LYS A 54 26.32 -17.52 11.66
C LYS A 54 26.49 -16.35 10.68
N MET A 55 27.73 -15.93 10.39
CA MET A 55 28.01 -14.87 9.42
C MET A 55 27.54 -15.26 8.01
N GLU A 56 27.86 -16.44 7.52
CA GLU A 56 27.45 -16.94 6.22
C GLU A 56 25.90 -16.98 6.08
N LYS A 57 25.19 -17.39 7.13
CA LYS A 57 23.71 -17.34 7.17
C LYS A 57 23.17 -15.92 7.15
N MET A 58 23.80 -15.01 7.87
CA MET A 58 23.40 -13.59 7.87
C MET A 58 23.63 -12.94 6.51
N GLU A 59 24.78 -13.22 5.87
CA GLU A 59 25.07 -12.74 4.51
C GLU A 59 24.06 -13.28 3.48
N GLN A 60 23.69 -14.56 3.56
CA GLN A 60 22.66 -15.14 2.71
C GLN A 60 21.27 -14.52 2.96
N LEU A 61 20.90 -14.28 4.22
CA LEU A 61 19.66 -13.61 4.59
C LEU A 61 19.65 -12.18 4.06
N GLN A 62 20.75 -11.45 4.22
CA GLN A 62 20.91 -10.08 3.72
C GLN A 62 20.77 -10.03 2.20
N ALA A 63 21.44 -10.92 1.46
CA ALA A 63 21.32 -11.00 0.01
C ALA A 63 19.89 -11.34 -0.44
N ASN A 64 19.18 -12.21 0.27
CA ASN A 64 17.78 -12.56 -0.04
C ASN A 64 16.78 -11.47 0.33
N LEU A 65 17.12 -10.59 1.27
CA LEU A 65 16.29 -9.49 1.72
C LEU A 65 16.69 -8.16 1.09
N GLU A 66 17.74 -8.14 0.25
CA GLU A 66 18.16 -6.93 -0.45
C GLU A 66 16.97 -6.32 -1.22
N PHE A 67 16.74 -5.04 -1.00
CA PHE A 67 15.69 -4.29 -1.64
C PHE A 67 16.28 -3.05 -2.32
N VAL A 68 15.96 -2.90 -3.60
CA VAL A 68 16.26 -1.70 -4.38
C VAL A 68 14.95 -1.00 -4.69
N CYS A 69 14.82 0.25 -4.24
CA CYS A 69 13.63 1.04 -4.51
C CYS A 69 13.43 1.20 -6.03
N LYS A 70 12.27 0.79 -6.48
CA LYS A 70 11.76 1.04 -7.83
C LYS A 70 10.38 1.64 -7.74
N HIS A 71 10.09 2.55 -8.64
CA HIS A 71 8.75 3.11 -8.84
C HIS A 71 8.17 2.51 -10.11
N GLU A 72 6.92 2.09 -10.06
CA GLU A 72 6.21 1.65 -11.25
C GLU A 72 5.86 2.88 -12.11
N GLU A 73 6.44 2.94 -13.31
CA GLU A 73 6.17 4.02 -14.26
C GLU A 73 4.74 3.92 -14.80
N LYS A 74 4.03 5.04 -14.75
CA LYS A 74 2.66 5.13 -15.25
C LYS A 74 2.68 5.70 -16.65
N PRO A 75 2.09 4.99 -17.64
CA PRO A 75 2.01 5.50 -19.00
C PRO A 75 1.13 6.75 -19.08
N GLU A 76 1.40 7.58 -20.06
CA GLU A 76 0.51 8.69 -20.40
C GLU A 76 -0.85 8.17 -20.86
N LEU A 77 -1.91 8.85 -20.42
CA LEU A 77 -3.28 8.50 -20.76
C LEU A 77 -3.79 9.39 -21.90
N LEU A 78 -4.54 8.79 -22.81
CA LEU A 78 -5.19 9.55 -23.88
C LEU A 78 -6.23 10.50 -23.29
N PRO A 79 -6.28 11.79 -23.71
CA PRO A 79 -7.28 12.76 -23.21
C PRO A 79 -8.71 12.28 -23.38
N GLU A 80 -8.98 11.52 -24.44
CA GLU A 80 -10.30 10.99 -24.76
C GLU A 80 -10.74 9.89 -23.78
N THR A 81 -9.85 8.98 -23.39
CA THR A 81 -10.16 7.97 -22.36
C THR A 81 -10.34 8.62 -21.00
N GLN A 82 -9.55 9.64 -20.70
CA GLN A 82 -9.67 10.40 -19.47
C GLN A 82 -11.03 11.14 -19.36
N GLN A 83 -11.63 11.59 -20.48
CA GLN A 83 -12.99 12.16 -20.44
C GLN A 83 -14.01 11.13 -19.94
N LEU A 84 -13.94 9.89 -20.46
CA LEU A 84 -14.81 8.80 -20.04
C LEU A 84 -14.60 8.46 -18.56
N TYR A 85 -13.33 8.30 -18.18
CA TYR A 85 -12.96 7.99 -16.81
C TYR A 85 -13.41 9.07 -15.81
N ASN A 86 -13.12 10.35 -16.10
CA ASN A 86 -13.45 11.45 -15.18
C ASN A 86 -14.97 11.59 -14.99
N TYR A 87 -15.73 11.47 -16.08
CA TYR A 87 -17.19 11.46 -16.01
C TYR A 87 -17.69 10.31 -15.13
N ALA A 88 -17.23 9.09 -15.43
CA ALA A 88 -17.63 7.92 -14.68
C ALA A 88 -17.22 8.01 -13.20
N LEU A 89 -15.99 8.44 -12.91
CA LEU A 89 -15.48 8.56 -11.55
C LEU A 89 -16.28 9.57 -10.71
N TYR A 90 -16.60 10.73 -11.27
CA TYR A 90 -17.38 11.74 -10.55
C TYR A 90 -18.73 11.19 -10.07
N HIS A 91 -19.49 10.58 -10.97
CA HIS A 91 -20.80 10.01 -10.65
C HIS A 91 -20.70 8.76 -9.77
N ASP A 92 -19.68 7.95 -9.97
CA ASP A 92 -19.35 6.79 -9.14
C ASP A 92 -19.11 7.22 -7.69
N LEU A 93 -18.23 8.19 -7.45
CA LEU A 93 -17.92 8.67 -6.10
C LEU A 93 -19.14 9.28 -5.40
N HIS A 94 -19.99 10.00 -6.12
CA HIS A 94 -21.25 10.55 -5.58
C HIS A 94 -22.26 9.45 -5.22
N ASN A 95 -22.17 8.26 -5.85
CA ASN A 95 -23.03 7.12 -5.55
C ASN A 95 -22.48 6.20 -4.43
N MET A 96 -21.23 6.44 -3.96
CA MET A 96 -20.56 5.53 -3.01
C MET A 96 -21.29 5.35 -1.69
N TRP A 97 -21.93 6.40 -1.17
CA TRP A 97 -22.59 6.37 0.13
C TRP A 97 -24.02 5.81 0.07
N THR A 98 -24.77 6.17 -0.96
CA THR A 98 -26.21 5.83 -1.07
C THR A 98 -26.48 4.69 -2.05
N GLY A 99 -25.54 4.40 -2.95
CA GLY A 99 -25.68 3.41 -4.00
C GLY A 99 -25.73 1.98 -3.46
N LYS A 100 -26.55 1.14 -4.09
CA LYS A 100 -26.67 -0.28 -3.80
C LYS A 100 -25.90 -1.10 -4.82
N ARG A 101 -25.44 -2.28 -4.41
CA ARG A 101 -24.79 -3.22 -5.33
C ARG A 101 -25.69 -3.50 -6.53
N GLY A 102 -25.13 -3.37 -7.73
CA GLY A 102 -25.83 -3.63 -8.98
C GLY A 102 -26.93 -2.61 -9.33
N ASP A 103 -26.93 -1.42 -8.71
CA ASP A 103 -27.91 -0.39 -9.05
C ASP A 103 -27.71 0.20 -10.46
N ALA A 104 -28.73 0.95 -10.92
CA ALA A 104 -28.75 1.50 -12.26
C ALA A 104 -27.64 2.52 -12.51
N VAL A 105 -27.18 3.23 -11.46
CA VAL A 105 -26.09 4.22 -11.58
C VAL A 105 -24.79 3.50 -11.89
N TRP A 106 -24.41 2.52 -11.06
CA TRP A 106 -23.19 1.74 -11.29
C TRP A 106 -23.19 1.03 -12.65
N ASN A 107 -24.29 0.37 -12.99
CA ASN A 107 -24.40 -0.35 -14.27
C ASN A 107 -24.37 0.61 -15.47
N GLY A 108 -24.96 1.81 -15.34
CA GLY A 108 -24.89 2.84 -16.37
C GLY A 108 -23.49 3.42 -16.58
N LEU A 109 -22.64 3.40 -15.54
CA LEU A 109 -21.25 3.86 -15.62
C LEU A 109 -20.29 2.79 -16.16
N ALA A 110 -20.68 1.52 -16.10
CA ALA A 110 -19.83 0.39 -16.47
C ALA A 110 -19.27 0.51 -17.90
N ARG A 111 -20.10 0.95 -18.87
CA ARG A 111 -19.66 1.13 -20.25
C ARG A 111 -18.48 2.10 -20.40
N TYR A 112 -18.50 3.22 -19.68
CA TYR A 112 -17.41 4.19 -19.76
C TYR A 112 -16.11 3.64 -19.20
N TYR A 113 -16.18 2.93 -18.08
CA TYR A 113 -15.01 2.28 -17.49
C TYR A 113 -14.45 1.17 -18.39
N ARG A 114 -15.30 0.29 -18.96
CA ARG A 114 -14.86 -0.77 -19.87
C ARG A 114 -14.19 -0.21 -21.12
N ILE A 115 -14.84 0.76 -21.76
CA ILE A 115 -14.30 1.39 -22.98
C ILE A 115 -12.97 2.09 -22.68
N ALA A 116 -12.87 2.87 -21.62
CA ALA A 116 -11.64 3.54 -21.26
C ALA A 116 -10.51 2.54 -20.91
N ALA A 117 -10.81 1.51 -20.11
CA ALA A 117 -9.86 0.46 -19.72
C ALA A 117 -9.28 -0.29 -20.92
N MET A 118 -10.15 -0.69 -21.87
CA MET A 118 -9.73 -1.42 -23.06
C MET A 118 -9.00 -0.54 -24.09
N ASN A 119 -9.10 0.78 -23.98
CA ASN A 119 -8.27 1.74 -24.72
C ASN A 119 -7.05 2.21 -23.91
N GLY A 120 -6.63 1.47 -22.90
CA GLY A 120 -5.36 1.68 -22.20
C GLY A 120 -5.43 2.65 -21.00
N ASP A 121 -6.61 3.05 -20.55
CA ASP A 121 -6.73 3.83 -19.32
C ASP A 121 -6.61 2.90 -18.09
N TYR A 122 -5.41 2.82 -17.52
CA TYR A 122 -5.13 1.98 -16.34
C TYR A 122 -5.94 2.41 -15.11
N LYS A 123 -6.30 3.70 -14.98
CA LYS A 123 -7.12 4.19 -13.85
C LYS A 123 -8.53 3.63 -13.96
N ALA A 124 -9.10 3.66 -15.17
CA ALA A 124 -10.40 3.07 -15.46
C ALA A 124 -10.38 1.55 -15.24
N ASN A 125 -9.31 0.87 -15.65
CA ASN A 125 -9.12 -0.56 -15.44
C ASN A 125 -9.11 -0.93 -13.95
N ILE A 126 -8.27 -0.28 -13.15
CA ILE A 126 -8.18 -0.53 -11.70
C ILE A 126 -9.52 -0.25 -11.00
N ARG A 127 -10.18 0.85 -11.36
CA ARG A 127 -11.47 1.22 -10.76
C ARG A 127 -12.57 0.22 -11.13
N LEU A 128 -12.62 -0.21 -12.37
CA LEU A 128 -13.57 -1.22 -12.84
C LEU A 128 -13.39 -2.56 -12.11
N GLN A 129 -12.15 -3.03 -11.95
CA GLN A 129 -11.87 -4.23 -11.16
C GLN A 129 -12.42 -4.12 -9.72
N TYR A 130 -12.23 -2.96 -9.08
CA TYR A 130 -12.79 -2.71 -7.74
C TYR A 130 -14.32 -2.77 -7.72
N LEU A 131 -14.98 -2.13 -8.69
CA LEU A 131 -16.46 -2.07 -8.77
C LEU A 131 -17.08 -3.45 -9.07
N LEU A 132 -16.44 -4.26 -9.92
CA LEU A 132 -16.84 -5.64 -10.20
C LEU A 132 -16.64 -6.54 -8.97
N LYS A 133 -15.48 -6.49 -8.34
CA LYS A 133 -15.18 -7.29 -7.12
C LYS A 133 -16.11 -6.98 -5.96
N SER A 134 -16.50 -5.72 -5.81
CA SER A 134 -17.42 -5.28 -4.76
C SER A 134 -18.90 -5.53 -5.12
N GLY A 135 -19.19 -6.00 -6.35
CA GLY A 135 -20.55 -6.24 -6.85
C GLY A 135 -21.33 -4.96 -7.10
N ARG A 136 -20.69 -3.80 -7.19
CA ARG A 136 -21.34 -2.54 -7.53
C ARG A 136 -21.75 -2.53 -9.00
N ILE A 137 -20.86 -2.94 -9.89
CA ILE A 137 -21.18 -3.22 -11.29
C ILE A 137 -21.52 -4.70 -11.43
N SER A 138 -22.67 -5.00 -12.08
CA SER A 138 -23.08 -6.35 -12.39
C SER A 138 -22.31 -6.90 -13.60
N SER A 139 -21.98 -8.19 -13.55
CA SER A 139 -21.40 -8.93 -14.66
C SER A 139 -21.85 -10.38 -14.56
N ASP A 140 -22.05 -11.04 -15.69
CA ASP A 140 -22.41 -12.46 -15.74
C ASP A 140 -21.26 -13.36 -15.26
N MET A 141 -20.01 -12.92 -15.50
CA MET A 141 -18.80 -13.64 -15.10
C MET A 141 -17.78 -12.68 -14.46
N PRO A 142 -18.07 -12.14 -13.26
CA PRO A 142 -17.27 -11.06 -12.68
C PRO A 142 -15.80 -11.46 -12.40
N GLN A 143 -15.56 -12.71 -12.01
CA GLN A 143 -14.20 -13.19 -11.78
C GLN A 143 -13.40 -13.24 -13.09
N THR A 144 -13.96 -13.78 -14.15
CA THR A 144 -13.33 -13.84 -15.47
C THR A 144 -13.04 -12.45 -16.01
N GLU A 145 -14.01 -11.52 -15.90
CA GLU A 145 -13.83 -10.14 -16.35
C GLU A 145 -12.70 -9.45 -15.58
N VAL A 146 -12.66 -9.60 -14.25
CA VAL A 146 -11.58 -9.03 -13.41
C VAL A 146 -10.22 -9.61 -13.77
N HIS A 147 -10.11 -10.92 -14.05
CA HIS A 147 -8.83 -11.52 -14.45
C HIS A 147 -8.37 -11.04 -15.82
N ASN A 148 -9.26 -10.96 -16.79
CA ASN A 148 -8.94 -10.41 -18.12
C ASN A 148 -8.48 -8.95 -18.02
N LEU A 149 -9.16 -8.12 -17.21
CA LEU A 149 -8.74 -6.75 -16.93
C LEU A 149 -7.36 -6.70 -16.28
N ASN A 150 -7.04 -7.62 -15.38
CA ASN A 150 -5.73 -7.67 -14.74
C ASN A 150 -4.63 -8.12 -15.71
N GLU A 151 -4.92 -9.01 -16.66
CA GLU A 151 -3.99 -9.39 -17.73
C GLU A 151 -3.70 -8.19 -18.66
N GLU A 152 -4.73 -7.41 -19.03
CA GLU A 152 -4.53 -6.18 -19.80
C GLU A 152 -3.73 -5.14 -18.98
N LEU A 153 -4.01 -5.00 -17.69
CA LEU A 153 -3.26 -4.12 -16.80
C LEU A 153 -1.78 -4.51 -16.71
N ALA A 154 -1.47 -5.81 -16.70
CA ALA A 154 -0.10 -6.32 -16.63
C ALA A 154 0.80 -5.88 -17.79
N LYS A 155 0.22 -5.54 -18.93
CA LYS A 155 0.95 -5.02 -20.09
C LYS A 155 1.48 -3.59 -19.88
N GLN A 156 0.86 -2.84 -18.98
CA GLN A 156 1.17 -1.44 -18.70
C GLN A 156 1.76 -1.26 -17.30
N LEU A 157 1.15 -1.88 -16.30
CA LEU A 157 1.49 -1.78 -14.88
C LEU A 157 1.69 -3.19 -14.29
N PRO A 158 2.79 -3.87 -14.63
CA PRO A 158 3.04 -5.25 -14.19
C PRO A 158 3.17 -5.38 -12.67
N ALA A 159 3.74 -4.39 -11.98
CA ALA A 159 3.86 -4.43 -10.52
C ALA A 159 2.48 -4.38 -9.84
N THR A 160 1.61 -3.47 -10.28
CA THR A 160 0.22 -3.37 -9.81
C THR A 160 -0.56 -4.65 -10.12
N ALA A 161 -0.41 -5.22 -11.32
CA ALA A 161 -1.09 -6.45 -11.72
C ALA A 161 -0.64 -7.66 -10.88
N TYR A 162 0.66 -7.80 -10.56
CA TYR A 162 1.14 -8.84 -9.65
C TYR A 162 0.63 -8.65 -8.22
N TYR A 163 0.53 -7.42 -7.74
CA TYR A 163 -0.08 -7.14 -6.44
C TYR A 163 -1.57 -7.51 -6.41
N ASN A 164 -2.32 -7.18 -7.45
CA ASN A 164 -3.70 -7.62 -7.60
C ASN A 164 -3.81 -9.15 -7.56
N LEU A 165 -2.94 -9.86 -8.29
CA LEU A 165 -2.91 -11.31 -8.31
C LEU A 165 -2.61 -11.90 -6.93
N TYR A 166 -1.66 -11.31 -6.18
CA TYR A 166 -1.45 -11.66 -4.77
C TYR A 166 -2.76 -11.56 -3.97
N GLY A 167 -3.48 -10.43 -4.11
CA GLY A 167 -4.76 -10.23 -3.43
C GLY A 167 -5.85 -11.23 -3.86
N TYR A 168 -5.90 -11.61 -5.14
CA TYR A 168 -6.85 -12.62 -5.62
C TYR A 168 -6.52 -14.01 -5.07
N LEU A 169 -5.24 -14.37 -5.02
CA LEU A 169 -4.78 -15.62 -4.45
C LEU A 169 -5.01 -15.69 -2.93
N ASP A 170 -4.86 -14.55 -2.23
CA ASP A 170 -5.06 -14.47 -0.78
C ASP A 170 -6.50 -14.81 -0.36
N VAL A 171 -7.48 -14.38 -1.15
CA VAL A 171 -8.91 -14.62 -0.89
C VAL A 171 -9.52 -15.72 -1.75
N GLY A 172 -8.75 -16.35 -2.64
CA GLY A 172 -9.23 -17.39 -3.55
C GLY A 172 -10.22 -16.87 -4.60
N TYR A 173 -10.03 -15.64 -5.09
CA TYR A 173 -10.93 -15.01 -6.07
C TYR A 173 -10.65 -15.52 -7.48
N GLY A 174 -11.26 -16.65 -7.86
CA GLY A 174 -11.17 -17.26 -9.19
C GLY A 174 -9.81 -17.88 -9.54
N VAL A 175 -8.82 -17.79 -8.65
CA VAL A 175 -7.47 -18.34 -8.83
C VAL A 175 -7.03 -19.09 -7.59
N ARG A 176 -6.12 -20.04 -7.79
CA ARG A 176 -5.53 -20.84 -6.71
C ARG A 176 -4.03 -21.03 -6.97
N THR A 177 -3.29 -21.23 -5.91
CA THR A 177 -1.87 -21.60 -5.96
C THR A 177 -1.59 -22.65 -4.88
N GLU A 178 -0.41 -23.25 -4.92
CA GLU A 178 0.10 -24.05 -3.83
C GLU A 178 0.21 -23.23 -2.53
N LYS A 179 0.38 -23.92 -1.41
CA LYS A 179 0.54 -23.27 -0.12
C LYS A 179 1.70 -22.26 -0.18
N ASP A 180 1.44 -21.05 0.30
CA ASP A 180 2.38 -19.94 0.37
C ASP A 180 2.86 -19.36 -0.99
N GLY A 181 2.43 -19.95 -2.11
CA GLY A 181 2.80 -19.49 -3.46
C GLY A 181 2.42 -18.04 -3.78
N LYS A 182 1.39 -17.48 -3.10
CA LYS A 182 1.01 -16.06 -3.23
C LYS A 182 2.14 -15.07 -2.88
N TYR A 183 3.03 -15.43 -1.95
CA TYR A 183 4.11 -14.53 -1.51
C TYR A 183 5.18 -14.30 -2.59
N ALA A 184 5.34 -15.24 -3.52
CA ALA A 184 6.22 -15.04 -4.68
C ALA A 184 5.70 -13.90 -5.58
N TYR A 185 4.38 -13.80 -5.76
CA TYR A 185 3.75 -12.70 -6.49
C TYR A 185 3.84 -11.38 -5.74
N LEU A 186 3.67 -11.40 -4.41
CA LEU A 186 3.84 -10.21 -3.57
C LEU A 186 5.27 -9.68 -3.66
N ARG A 187 6.29 -10.54 -3.51
CA ARG A 187 7.69 -10.15 -3.63
C ARG A 187 7.99 -9.59 -5.02
N LYS A 188 7.54 -10.26 -6.08
CA LYS A 188 7.71 -9.80 -7.45
C LYS A 188 7.06 -8.44 -7.67
N ALA A 189 5.87 -8.20 -7.13
CA ALA A 189 5.21 -6.90 -7.21
C ALA A 189 6.03 -5.79 -6.53
N ALA A 190 6.58 -6.05 -5.33
CA ALA A 190 7.41 -5.10 -4.61
C ALA A 190 8.70 -4.77 -5.38
N ASP A 191 9.38 -5.78 -5.93
CA ASP A 191 10.62 -5.63 -6.69
C ASP A 191 10.42 -4.92 -8.04
N LEU A 192 9.21 -4.97 -8.59
CA LEU A 192 8.81 -4.24 -9.80
C LEU A 192 8.31 -2.83 -9.54
N GLY A 193 8.09 -2.45 -8.27
CA GLY A 193 7.75 -1.08 -7.88
C GLY A 193 6.32 -0.87 -7.40
N SER A 194 5.53 -1.92 -7.10
CA SER A 194 4.21 -1.73 -6.47
C SER A 194 4.37 -1.19 -5.05
N ARG A 195 3.92 0.03 -4.82
CA ARG A 195 3.96 0.67 -3.50
C ARG A 195 3.13 -0.09 -2.45
N GLU A 196 2.01 -0.66 -2.85
CA GLU A 196 1.18 -1.47 -1.96
C GLU A 196 1.91 -2.76 -1.56
N ALA A 197 2.59 -3.42 -2.51
CA ALA A 197 3.38 -4.62 -2.23
C ALA A 197 4.60 -4.30 -1.36
N GLN A 198 5.30 -3.22 -1.62
CA GLN A 198 6.43 -2.74 -0.80
C GLN A 198 5.98 -2.53 0.65
N TYR A 199 4.85 -1.88 0.87
CA TYR A 199 4.29 -1.67 2.19
C TYR A 199 3.92 -3.00 2.88
N VAL A 200 3.22 -3.91 2.19
CA VAL A 200 2.82 -5.21 2.76
C VAL A 200 4.05 -6.08 3.09
N VAL A 201 5.09 -6.06 2.25
CA VAL A 201 6.36 -6.75 2.56
C VAL A 201 7.01 -6.17 3.81
N ALA A 202 7.01 -4.83 3.95
CA ALA A 202 7.53 -4.17 5.15
C ALA A 202 6.77 -4.58 6.42
N ASP A 203 5.44 -4.67 6.35
CA ASP A 203 4.62 -5.11 7.48
C ASP A 203 4.88 -6.57 7.85
N ILE A 204 4.99 -7.47 6.86
CA ILE A 204 5.36 -8.87 7.10
C ILE A 204 6.74 -8.99 7.77
N LEU A 205 7.72 -8.20 7.33
CA LEU A 205 9.05 -8.17 7.95
C LEU A 205 9.00 -7.63 9.39
N GLY A 206 8.10 -6.69 9.67
CA GLY A 206 7.89 -6.13 11.00
C GLY A 206 7.28 -7.15 11.99
N ASP A 207 6.44 -8.07 11.50
CA ASP A 207 5.76 -9.07 12.32
C ASP A 207 6.67 -10.26 12.73
N ILE A 208 7.88 -10.36 12.15
CA ILE A 208 8.82 -11.42 12.49
C ILE A 208 9.41 -11.18 13.88
N ASN A 209 9.19 -12.12 14.79
CA ASN A 209 9.75 -12.06 16.15
C ASN A 209 11.09 -12.79 16.23
N ASP A 210 12.14 -12.13 15.73
CA ASP A 210 13.52 -12.63 15.78
C ASP A 210 14.47 -11.45 16.06
N GLU A 211 15.14 -11.49 17.22
CA GLU A 211 16.05 -10.43 17.66
C GLU A 211 17.34 -10.39 16.83
N GLU A 212 17.83 -11.54 16.34
CA GLU A 212 19.09 -11.60 15.63
C GLU A 212 19.06 -10.83 14.30
N THR A 213 17.91 -10.80 13.64
CA THR A 213 17.72 -10.12 12.35
C THR A 213 17.03 -8.78 12.48
N LEU A 214 16.67 -8.36 13.69
CA LEU A 214 15.85 -7.16 13.92
C LEU A 214 16.44 -5.92 13.24
N GLN A 215 17.72 -5.60 13.50
CA GLN A 215 18.34 -4.39 12.96
C GLN A 215 18.32 -4.38 11.43
N MET A 216 18.70 -5.49 10.81
CA MET A 216 18.69 -5.63 9.34
C MET A 216 17.28 -5.49 8.78
N ARG A 217 16.26 -6.06 9.44
CA ARG A 217 14.86 -5.94 9.02
C ARG A 217 14.36 -4.51 9.12
N LEU A 218 14.69 -3.78 10.20
CA LEU A 218 14.30 -2.38 10.38
C LEU A 218 14.85 -1.50 9.24
N GLU A 219 16.10 -1.69 8.84
CA GLU A 219 16.70 -0.96 7.72
C GLU A 219 15.98 -1.23 6.38
N ILE A 220 15.57 -2.47 6.14
CA ILE A 220 14.84 -2.85 4.93
C ILE A 220 13.40 -2.34 4.97
N ILE A 221 12.74 -2.42 6.14
CA ILE A 221 11.41 -1.87 6.38
C ILE A 221 11.37 -0.37 6.10
N GLU A 222 12.37 0.38 6.60
CA GLU A 222 12.46 1.81 6.33
C GLU A 222 12.60 2.10 4.82
N LYS A 223 13.48 1.40 4.11
CA LYS A 223 13.65 1.55 2.66
C LYS A 223 12.37 1.23 1.88
N LEU A 224 11.69 0.14 2.23
CA LEU A 224 10.43 -0.27 1.61
C LEU A 224 9.32 0.77 1.84
N ARG A 225 9.16 1.24 3.08
CA ARG A 225 8.17 2.25 3.42
C ARG A 225 8.47 3.61 2.79
N THR A 226 9.75 4.01 2.75
CA THR A 226 10.17 5.23 2.05
C THR A 226 9.79 5.17 0.58
N CYS A 227 10.16 4.10 -0.10
CA CYS A 227 9.82 3.89 -1.50
C CYS A 227 8.30 3.91 -1.77
N ALA A 228 7.52 3.28 -0.91
CA ALA A 228 6.06 3.28 -1.01
C ALA A 228 5.44 4.66 -0.72
N SER A 229 6.00 5.40 0.25
CA SER A 229 5.59 6.76 0.61
C SER A 229 5.81 7.75 -0.54
N GLU A 230 6.97 7.71 -1.18
CA GLU A 230 7.32 8.54 -2.34
C GLU A 230 6.37 8.32 -3.51
N GLN A 231 5.86 7.10 -3.67
CA GLN A 231 4.86 6.75 -4.67
C GLN A 231 3.42 7.13 -4.28
N GLY A 232 3.21 7.81 -3.15
CA GLY A 232 1.92 8.34 -2.73
C GLY A 232 1.08 7.37 -1.88
N LEU A 233 1.70 6.44 -1.15
CA LEU A 233 1.00 5.58 -0.19
C LEU A 233 1.00 6.20 1.22
N GLY A 234 -0.14 6.77 1.64
CA GLY A 234 -0.27 7.49 2.91
C GLY A 234 0.06 6.65 4.14
N LYS A 235 -0.38 5.39 4.17
CA LYS A 235 -0.06 4.47 5.28
C LYS A 235 1.44 4.24 5.46
N ALA A 236 2.20 4.21 4.36
CA ALA A 236 3.65 4.07 4.42
C ALA A 236 4.30 5.31 5.03
N SER A 237 3.84 6.50 4.62
CA SER A 237 4.30 7.77 5.19
C SER A 237 4.02 7.86 6.70
N ASN A 238 2.82 7.46 7.12
CA ASN A 238 2.43 7.42 8.53
C ASN A 238 3.33 6.47 9.34
N SER A 239 3.53 5.24 8.84
CA SER A 239 4.39 4.26 9.51
C SER A 239 5.85 4.72 9.62
N LEU A 240 6.36 5.45 8.62
CA LEU A 240 7.68 6.10 8.70
C LEU A 240 7.72 7.17 9.80
N GLY A 241 6.73 8.04 9.82
CA GLY A 241 6.65 9.10 10.84
C GLY A 241 6.65 8.54 12.26
N ILE A 242 5.91 7.45 12.49
CA ILE A 242 5.90 6.74 13.78
C ILE A 242 7.31 6.16 14.09
N GLY A 243 7.95 5.52 13.12
CA GLY A 243 9.32 5.01 13.29
C GLY A 243 10.30 6.11 13.69
N PHE A 244 10.28 7.24 12.98
CA PHE A 244 11.13 8.39 13.29
C PHE A 244 10.84 9.05 14.65
N ILE A 245 9.59 8.98 15.15
CA ILE A 245 9.30 9.39 16.55
C ILE A 245 10.02 8.47 17.54
N ILE A 246 9.96 7.14 17.32
CA ILE A 246 10.61 6.15 18.20
C ILE A 246 12.12 6.41 18.24
N ASP A 247 12.72 6.71 17.09
CA ASP A 247 14.16 7.01 16.95
C ASP A 247 14.50 8.44 17.33
N LYS A 248 13.50 9.26 17.74
CA LYS A 248 13.64 10.69 18.08
C LYS A 248 14.16 11.57 16.92
N GLU A 249 13.97 11.13 15.70
CA GLU A 249 14.27 11.87 14.47
C GLU A 249 13.10 12.78 14.08
N TYR A 250 12.74 13.71 14.96
CA TYR A 250 11.50 14.50 14.87
C TYR A 250 11.35 15.31 13.58
N ALA A 251 12.44 15.81 13.00
CA ALA A 251 12.40 16.52 11.72
C ALA A 251 11.93 15.58 10.58
N LYS A 252 12.46 14.37 10.52
CA LYS A 252 12.02 13.36 9.54
C LYS A 252 10.59 12.90 9.81
N ALA A 253 10.19 12.78 11.09
CA ALA A 253 8.81 12.46 11.45
C ALA A 253 7.83 13.51 10.92
N LEU A 254 8.15 14.80 11.10
CA LEU A 254 7.35 15.90 10.58
C LEU A 254 7.17 15.83 9.06
N GLU A 255 8.27 15.63 8.32
CA GLU A 255 8.24 15.51 6.86
C GLU A 255 7.45 14.27 6.40
N ALA A 256 7.62 13.14 7.07
CA ALA A 256 6.91 11.90 6.76
C ALA A 256 5.40 12.02 6.99
N PHE A 257 4.96 12.61 8.10
CA PHE A 257 3.54 12.85 8.33
C PHE A 257 2.97 13.88 7.36
N HIS A 258 3.72 14.94 7.05
CA HIS A 258 3.27 15.92 6.05
C HIS A 258 3.08 15.26 4.68
N GLN A 259 4.01 14.42 4.26
CA GLN A 259 3.84 13.59 3.06
C GLN A 259 2.64 12.63 3.17
N GLY A 260 2.40 12.07 4.37
CA GLY A 260 1.24 11.23 4.65
C GLY A 260 -0.08 11.98 4.40
N VAL A 261 -0.19 13.22 4.84
CA VAL A 261 -1.37 14.07 4.58
C VAL A 261 -1.55 14.33 3.10
N LYS A 262 -0.49 14.68 2.36
CA LYS A 262 -0.54 14.81 0.89
C LYS A 262 -1.07 13.55 0.23
N ASN A 263 -0.66 12.41 0.76
CA ASN A 263 -1.04 11.09 0.28
C ASN A 263 -2.45 10.64 0.75
N GLY A 264 -3.17 11.48 1.52
CA GLY A 264 -4.54 11.23 1.96
C GLY A 264 -4.68 10.40 3.24
N ASP A 265 -3.66 10.37 4.09
CA ASP A 265 -3.68 9.65 5.35
C ASP A 265 -4.19 10.54 6.50
N SER A 266 -5.35 10.21 7.05
CA SER A 266 -5.97 10.97 8.14
C SER A 266 -5.18 10.86 9.44
N GLN A 267 -4.53 9.72 9.71
CA GLN A 267 -3.74 9.54 10.93
C GLN A 267 -2.49 10.43 10.92
N SER A 268 -1.86 10.62 9.76
CA SER A 268 -0.77 11.57 9.60
C SER A 268 -1.22 13.02 9.88
N ALA A 269 -2.43 13.40 9.43
CA ALA A 269 -3.00 14.71 9.73
C ALA A 269 -3.30 14.87 11.24
N LEU A 270 -3.81 13.83 11.90
CA LEU A 270 -4.05 13.81 13.34
C LEU A 270 -2.74 13.96 14.12
N GLN A 271 -1.67 13.26 13.72
CA GLN A 271 -0.35 13.37 14.32
C GLN A 271 0.18 14.80 14.27
N LEU A 272 0.04 15.46 13.12
CA LEU A 272 0.47 16.87 12.97
C LEU A 272 -0.42 17.85 13.74
N ALA A 273 -1.75 17.63 13.76
CA ALA A 273 -2.66 18.41 14.56
C ALA A 273 -2.28 18.36 16.05
N ASN A 274 -1.98 17.17 16.56
CA ASN A 274 -1.53 16.98 17.93
C ASN A 274 -0.12 17.53 18.15
N GLY A 275 0.82 17.32 17.24
CA GLY A 275 2.21 17.75 17.36
C GLY A 275 2.36 19.29 17.45
N PHE A 276 1.51 20.04 16.76
CA PHE A 276 1.47 21.50 16.84
C PHE A 276 0.62 22.04 18.00
N ASN A 277 -0.08 21.16 18.74
CA ASN A 277 -0.95 21.59 19.83
C ASN A 277 -0.13 21.98 21.09
N GLU A 278 -0.49 23.08 21.74
CA GLU A 278 0.17 23.58 22.96
C GLU A 278 0.08 22.62 24.17
N LYS A 279 -0.86 21.67 24.14
CA LYS A 279 -1.08 20.68 25.20
C LYS A 279 -0.18 19.46 25.08
N THR A 280 0.47 19.26 23.94
CA THR A 280 1.34 18.11 23.73
C THR A 280 2.65 18.30 24.49
N ARG A 281 3.01 17.31 25.29
CA ARG A 281 4.16 17.34 26.21
C ARG A 281 5.23 16.33 25.79
N PRO A 282 6.49 16.52 26.24
CA PRO A 282 7.57 15.57 25.94
C PRO A 282 7.36 14.13 26.45
N ASP A 283 6.48 13.93 27.42
CA ASP A 283 6.11 12.60 27.94
C ASP A 283 5.01 11.91 27.12
N ASP A 284 4.35 12.62 26.22
CA ASP A 284 3.44 12.05 25.22
C ASP A 284 4.23 11.42 24.07
N LYS A 285 4.65 10.18 24.27
CA LYS A 285 5.51 9.44 23.33
C LYS A 285 4.90 9.22 21.94
N LEU A 286 3.58 9.40 21.79
CA LEU A 286 2.88 9.16 20.52
C LEU A 286 2.71 10.42 19.69
N ASN A 287 2.52 11.58 20.34
CA ASN A 287 2.19 12.83 19.67
C ASN A 287 3.32 13.86 19.70
N PHE A 288 4.31 13.66 20.58
CA PHE A 288 5.41 14.62 20.71
C PHE A 288 6.40 14.50 19.57
N ILE A 289 6.45 15.55 18.74
CA ILE A 289 7.39 15.67 17.61
C ILE A 289 8.31 16.90 17.75
N ASN A 290 8.52 17.36 18.97
CA ASN A 290 9.44 18.46 19.34
C ASN A 290 9.24 19.76 18.54
N LEU A 291 7.98 20.11 18.27
CA LEU A 291 7.62 21.34 17.56
C LEU A 291 7.29 22.47 18.55
N GLN A 292 7.50 23.71 18.11
CA GLN A 292 6.91 24.84 18.79
C GLN A 292 5.40 24.84 18.54
N PRO A 293 4.57 25.10 19.58
CA PRO A 293 3.14 25.17 19.40
C PRO A 293 2.74 26.20 18.33
N ASP A 294 1.84 25.78 17.46
CA ASP A 294 1.24 26.63 16.42
C ASP A 294 -0.25 26.23 16.27
N LEU A 295 -1.09 26.98 16.94
CA LEU A 295 -2.52 26.63 17.03
C LEU A 295 -3.23 26.71 15.68
N GLU A 296 -2.78 27.59 14.78
CA GLU A 296 -3.38 27.70 13.46
C GLU A 296 -2.99 26.50 12.59
N ARG A 297 -1.73 26.04 12.60
CA ARG A 297 -1.34 24.80 11.96
C ARG A 297 -2.07 23.59 12.53
N SER A 298 -2.13 23.48 13.87
CA SER A 298 -2.88 22.44 14.56
C SER A 298 -4.34 22.39 14.08
N TYR A 299 -5.00 23.55 14.00
CA TYR A 299 -6.38 23.67 13.56
C TYR A 299 -6.57 23.28 12.08
N ARG A 300 -5.70 23.72 11.19
CA ARG A 300 -5.77 23.35 9.75
C ARG A 300 -5.60 21.87 9.52
N TYR A 301 -4.60 21.26 10.18
CA TYR A 301 -4.44 19.81 10.13
C TYR A 301 -5.65 19.06 10.68
N LYS A 302 -6.30 19.60 11.71
CA LYS A 302 -7.52 18.98 12.27
C LYS A 302 -8.69 19.02 11.28
N ILE A 303 -8.91 20.14 10.59
CA ILE A 303 -9.93 20.23 9.53
C ILE A 303 -9.65 19.23 8.40
N ILE A 304 -8.40 19.13 7.98
CA ILE A 304 -8.00 18.17 6.95
C ILE A 304 -8.19 16.74 7.44
N GLU A 305 -7.81 16.43 8.66
CA GLU A 305 -8.01 15.11 9.27
C GLU A 305 -9.48 14.72 9.29
N ASP A 306 -10.36 15.61 9.78
CA ASP A 306 -11.80 15.37 9.84
C ASP A 306 -12.35 15.02 8.44
N TYR A 307 -11.96 15.79 7.41
CA TYR A 307 -12.39 15.52 6.05
C TYR A 307 -11.86 14.18 5.52
N LEU A 308 -10.57 13.90 5.69
CA LEU A 308 -9.95 12.65 5.23
C LEU A 308 -10.55 11.43 5.93
N TYR A 309 -10.85 11.54 7.24
CA TYR A 309 -11.45 10.48 8.04
C TYR A 309 -12.90 10.23 7.67
N GLU A 310 -13.74 11.28 7.59
CA GLU A 310 -15.15 11.14 7.25
C GLU A 310 -15.38 10.68 5.81
N LYS A 311 -14.47 11.01 4.90
CA LYS A 311 -14.57 10.73 3.47
C LYS A 311 -13.55 9.69 2.99
N ASP A 312 -13.06 8.82 3.89
CA ASP A 312 -12.07 7.78 3.56
C ASP A 312 -12.50 6.87 2.40
N TYR A 313 -13.81 6.61 2.30
CA TYR A 313 -14.41 5.82 1.23
C TYR A 313 -14.27 6.45 -0.18
N LEU A 314 -13.99 7.75 -0.27
CA LEU A 314 -13.66 8.46 -1.51
C LEU A 314 -12.17 8.43 -1.83
N GLN A 315 -11.33 8.08 -0.86
CA GLN A 315 -9.87 8.08 -0.93
C GLN A 315 -9.29 9.44 -1.39
N PRO A 316 -9.69 10.56 -0.74
CA PRO A 316 -9.21 11.89 -1.08
C PRO A 316 -7.70 12.00 -0.88
N LYS A 317 -7.07 12.89 -1.67
CA LYS A 317 -5.66 13.30 -1.51
C LYS A 317 -5.57 14.80 -1.38
N VAL A 318 -4.46 15.27 -0.82
CA VAL A 318 -4.23 16.70 -0.55
C VAL A 318 -2.94 17.15 -1.26
N PRO A 319 -2.90 17.15 -2.61
CA PRO A 319 -1.70 17.56 -3.34
C PRO A 319 -1.37 19.04 -3.13
N ASP A 320 -2.37 19.86 -2.76
CA ASP A 320 -2.30 21.27 -2.46
C ASP A 320 -1.92 21.61 -1.01
N LEU A 321 -1.42 20.63 -0.23
CA LEU A 321 -1.12 20.81 1.20
C LEU A 321 -0.11 21.94 1.46
N ASP A 322 0.92 22.07 0.62
CA ASP A 322 1.92 23.13 0.80
C ASP A 322 1.35 24.54 0.55
N ASP A 323 0.28 24.65 -0.24
CA ASP A 323 -0.45 25.90 -0.46
C ASP A 323 -1.45 26.21 0.67
N ILE A 324 -1.73 25.23 1.55
CA ILE A 324 -2.67 25.34 2.66
C ILE A 324 -1.91 25.51 3.99
N VAL A 325 -1.02 24.56 4.27
CA VAL A 325 -0.30 24.48 5.54
C VAL A 325 1.15 24.05 5.32
N PRO A 326 1.99 24.93 4.70
CA PRO A 326 3.39 24.63 4.49
C PRO A 326 4.10 24.38 5.82
N LEU A 327 5.16 23.56 5.78
CA LEU A 327 5.97 23.29 6.97
C LEU A 327 6.68 24.54 7.49
N PRO A 328 6.92 24.66 8.83
CA PRO A 328 7.72 25.74 9.39
C PRO A 328 9.15 25.74 8.79
N PRO A 329 9.79 26.90 8.63
CA PRO A 329 9.37 28.24 9.12
C PRO A 329 8.48 29.04 8.16
N ALA A 330 7.96 28.45 7.07
CA ALA A 330 7.14 29.18 6.11
C ALA A 330 5.88 29.75 6.79
N PRO A 331 5.47 31.01 6.44
CA PRO A 331 4.25 31.58 6.96
C PRO A 331 3.01 30.85 6.41
N LEU A 332 1.92 30.86 7.17
CA LEU A 332 0.66 30.31 6.70
C LEU A 332 -0.03 31.29 5.72
N PRO A 333 -0.43 30.82 4.53
CA PRO A 333 -1.25 31.60 3.61
C PRO A 333 -2.70 31.70 4.09
N GLU A 334 -3.50 32.59 3.45
CA GLU A 334 -4.95 32.56 3.62
C GLU A 334 -5.52 31.24 3.10
N TRP A 335 -6.54 30.69 3.79
CA TRP A 335 -7.19 29.45 3.42
C TRP A 335 -8.67 29.49 3.75
N ASP A 336 -9.50 28.99 2.86
CA ASP A 336 -10.96 28.94 2.98
C ASP A 336 -11.52 27.70 3.68
N GLY A 337 -10.63 26.83 4.21
CA GLY A 337 -11.01 25.61 4.90
C GLY A 337 -11.30 24.40 4.00
N LYS A 338 -11.03 24.48 2.69
CA LYS A 338 -11.25 23.37 1.74
C LYS A 338 -9.95 22.93 1.06
N ILE A 339 -9.82 21.62 0.84
CA ILE A 339 -8.75 21.02 0.02
C ILE A 339 -9.19 20.94 -1.47
N ALA A 340 -8.23 20.80 -2.38
CA ALA A 340 -8.51 20.73 -3.82
C ALA A 340 -9.47 19.59 -4.19
N PHE A 341 -9.31 18.40 -3.56
CA PHE A 341 -10.23 17.29 -3.78
C PHE A 341 -11.67 17.66 -3.39
N GLN A 342 -11.88 18.35 -2.27
CA GLN A 342 -13.20 18.77 -1.81
C GLN A 342 -13.85 19.74 -2.79
N ARG A 343 -13.07 20.74 -3.26
CA ARG A 343 -13.57 21.69 -4.28
C ARG A 343 -13.97 20.99 -5.56
N TRP A 344 -13.19 20.01 -6.01
CA TRP A 344 -13.52 19.20 -7.18
C TRP A 344 -14.79 18.37 -6.95
N PHE A 345 -14.89 17.70 -5.80
CA PHE A 345 -16.02 16.81 -5.48
C PHE A 345 -17.34 17.57 -5.30
N GLU A 346 -17.30 18.76 -4.71
CA GLU A 346 -18.47 19.63 -4.51
C GLU A 346 -18.77 20.52 -5.74
N GLY A 347 -17.91 20.52 -6.73
CA GLY A 347 -18.01 21.32 -7.93
C GLY A 347 -18.97 20.79 -8.98
N GLU A 348 -18.97 21.39 -10.16
CA GLU A 348 -19.80 20.96 -11.27
C GLU A 348 -19.37 19.60 -11.82
N ALA A 349 -20.35 18.77 -12.17
CA ALA A 349 -20.08 17.48 -12.79
C ALA A 349 -19.36 17.66 -14.14
N PRO A 350 -18.37 16.82 -14.45
CA PRO A 350 -17.77 16.78 -15.77
C PRO A 350 -18.85 16.57 -16.85
N PRO A 351 -18.72 17.20 -18.03
CA PRO A 351 -19.70 17.04 -19.10
C PRO A 351 -19.77 15.57 -19.52
N LYS A 352 -20.97 15.11 -19.84
CA LYS A 352 -21.17 13.75 -20.38
C LYS A 352 -20.39 13.61 -21.69
N PRO A 353 -19.58 12.54 -21.86
CA PRO A 353 -18.87 12.31 -23.11
C PRO A 353 -19.83 12.19 -24.31
N ASP A 354 -19.40 12.72 -25.45
CA ASP A 354 -20.16 12.64 -26.69
C ASP A 354 -20.34 11.17 -27.11
N GLU A 355 -21.54 10.81 -27.51
CA GLU A 355 -21.88 9.45 -27.95
C GLU A 355 -21.09 9.01 -29.20
N ALA A 356 -20.71 9.93 -30.09
CA ALA A 356 -19.85 9.62 -31.23
C ALA A 356 -18.44 9.22 -30.76
N LEU A 357 -17.90 9.93 -29.78
CA LEU A 357 -16.62 9.57 -29.12
C LEU A 357 -16.72 8.21 -28.47
N VAL A 358 -17.75 7.96 -27.65
CA VAL A 358 -17.96 6.70 -26.95
C VAL A 358 -18.02 5.52 -27.93
N ARG A 359 -18.81 5.63 -28.99
CA ARG A 359 -18.94 4.58 -30.02
C ARG A 359 -17.65 4.34 -30.79
N ARG A 360 -16.90 5.39 -31.10
CA ARG A 360 -15.60 5.26 -31.78
C ARG A 360 -14.59 4.51 -30.91
N LEU A 361 -14.46 4.88 -29.63
CA LEU A 361 -13.57 4.21 -28.69
C LEU A 361 -14.00 2.76 -28.41
N ALA A 362 -15.31 2.51 -28.33
CA ALA A 362 -15.84 1.15 -28.18
C ALA A 362 -15.47 0.29 -29.39
N TRP A 363 -15.66 0.82 -30.61
CA TRP A 363 -15.28 0.11 -31.83
C TRP A 363 -13.78 -0.20 -31.90
N GLN A 364 -12.92 0.76 -31.52
CA GLN A 364 -11.46 0.57 -31.44
C GLN A 364 -11.07 -0.55 -30.47
N ALA A 365 -11.80 -0.69 -29.39
CA ALA A 365 -11.62 -1.72 -28.37
C ALA A 365 -12.30 -3.07 -28.70
N GLY A 366 -13.02 -3.17 -29.82
CA GLY A 366 -13.80 -4.36 -30.17
C GLY A 366 -15.01 -4.58 -29.27
N LEU A 367 -15.53 -3.51 -28.65
CA LEU A 367 -16.65 -3.54 -27.72
C LEU A 367 -17.94 -3.02 -28.34
N ASN A 368 -19.08 -3.39 -27.74
CA ASN A 368 -20.37 -2.78 -28.06
C ASN A 368 -20.45 -1.36 -27.49
N GLY A 369 -20.82 -0.39 -28.34
CA GLY A 369 -20.92 1.02 -27.92
C GLY A 369 -21.97 1.31 -26.87
N ASP A 370 -22.99 0.49 -26.72
CA ASP A 370 -24.09 0.67 -25.79
C ASP A 370 -23.84 0.00 -24.43
N THR A 371 -23.10 -1.09 -24.39
CA THR A 371 -22.84 -1.87 -23.17
C THR A 371 -21.40 -1.82 -22.68
N GLY A 372 -20.46 -1.49 -23.57
CA GLY A 372 -19.04 -1.55 -23.28
C GLY A 372 -18.47 -2.96 -23.41
#